data_21d03a2ecaf84ea8043fb4176f822ca8
#
_entry.id   21d03a2ecaf84ea8043fb4176f822ca8
#
_cell.length_a   1.000
_cell.length_b   1.000
_cell.length_c   1.000
_cell.angle_alpha   90.00
_cell.angle_beta   90.00
_cell.angle_gamma   90.00
#
_symmetry.space_group_name_H-M   'P 1'
#
loop_
_entity.id
_entity.type
_entity.pdbx_description
1 polymer ?
#
loop_
_entity_poly.entity_id
_entity_poly.type
_entity_poly.pdbx_seq_one_letter_code
_entity_poly.pdbx_strand_id
1 'polypeptide(L)'
;MASAHTASGPIEQGVLDERATSAGLLLALLGQQAMRRLRAAHDAQDLSPRQFHLLGLLHDRGAVTQGELGNLMGIAPSVLVQLLNPLEDDGRISRDRDPADRRRHIVTLTPAGKKHLDHAARAQREAEDELLASLTSNQREQLRQLLLTLRDQFECLDHTTPG
;
A
#
# COMPACT_ATOMS: atom_id res chain seq x y z
N MET A 1 -49.88 -12.38 48.01
CA MET A 1 -48.59 -12.83 47.46
C MET A 1 -48.54 -12.40 46.00
N ALA A 2 -47.92 -11.30 45.74
CA ALA A 2 -47.83 -10.71 44.41
C ALA A 2 -46.47 -11.06 43.79
N SER A 3 -46.47 -11.82 42.69
CA SER A 3 -45.26 -12.11 41.90
C SER A 3 -44.96 -10.94 40.99
N ALA A 4 -43.89 -10.28 41.25
CA ALA A 4 -43.32 -9.26 40.36
C ALA A 4 -42.74 -9.93 39.13
N HIS A 5 -43.33 -9.69 37.98
CA HIS A 5 -42.80 -10.08 36.67
C HIS A 5 -41.91 -8.96 36.18
N THR A 6 -40.61 -9.12 36.31
CA THR A 6 -39.63 -8.17 35.76
C THR A 6 -39.52 -8.44 34.27
N ALA A 7 -40.14 -7.58 33.45
CA ALA A 7 -39.98 -7.57 32.02
C ALA A 7 -38.59 -6.96 31.70
N SER A 8 -37.63 -7.81 31.38
CA SER A 8 -36.42 -7.39 30.68
C SER A 8 -36.79 -7.08 29.21
N GLY A 9 -36.82 -5.81 28.88
CA GLY A 9 -37.02 -5.35 27.51
C GLY A 9 -35.80 -5.69 26.62
N PRO A 10 -35.99 -5.86 25.31
CA PRO A 10 -34.90 -6.07 24.37
C PRO A 10 -34.21 -4.73 24.09
N ILE A 11 -33.19 -4.44 24.87
CA ILE A 11 -32.41 -3.24 24.71
C ILE A 11 -30.98 -3.64 24.28
N GLU A 12 -30.48 -3.02 23.21
CA GLU A 12 -29.07 -2.91 22.79
C GLU A 12 -28.49 -3.85 21.73
N GLN A 13 -29.20 -4.78 21.14
CA GLN A 13 -28.62 -5.54 20.00
C GLN A 13 -28.56 -4.71 18.70
N GLY A 14 -29.50 -3.79 18.47
CA GLY A 14 -29.61 -3.02 17.24
C GLY A 14 -28.47 -1.97 17.02
N VAL A 15 -28.07 -1.28 18.09
CA VAL A 15 -27.10 -0.18 17.98
C VAL A 15 -25.66 -0.68 17.73
N LEU A 16 -25.29 -1.84 18.28
CA LEU A 16 -23.99 -2.46 18.04
C LEU A 16 -23.94 -3.11 16.66
N ASP A 17 -25.04 -3.68 16.19
CA ASP A 17 -25.13 -4.32 14.87
C ASP A 17 -25.08 -3.27 13.74
N GLU A 18 -25.76 -2.14 13.90
CA GLU A 18 -25.76 -1.04 12.94
C GLU A 18 -24.38 -0.34 12.84
N ARG A 19 -23.67 -0.20 13.96
CA ARG A 19 -22.30 0.32 13.97
C ARG A 19 -21.28 -0.67 13.39
N ALA A 20 -21.43 -1.96 13.66
CA ALA A 20 -20.56 -3.01 13.15
C ALA A 20 -20.65 -3.17 11.61
N THR A 21 -21.75 -2.72 10.99
CA THR A 21 -21.99 -2.79 9.54
C THR A 21 -21.80 -1.45 8.83
N SER A 22 -21.39 -0.37 9.54
CA SER A 22 -21.16 0.91 8.88
C SER A 22 -20.00 0.79 7.85
N ALA A 23 -20.20 1.36 6.66
CA ALA A 23 -19.24 1.28 5.56
C ALA A 23 -17.85 1.80 5.97
N GLY A 24 -17.79 2.88 6.77
CA GLY A 24 -16.54 3.45 7.25
C GLY A 24 -15.79 2.52 8.21
N LEU A 25 -16.47 1.89 9.14
CA LEU A 25 -15.86 0.92 10.06
C LEU A 25 -15.42 -0.35 9.32
N LEU A 26 -16.23 -0.87 8.40
CA LEU A 26 -15.86 -2.00 7.56
C LEU A 26 -14.62 -1.69 6.72
N LEU A 27 -14.56 -0.50 6.10
CA LEU A 27 -13.40 -0.05 5.35
C LEU A 27 -12.14 -0.02 6.22
N ALA A 28 -12.22 0.52 7.44
CA ALA A 28 -11.09 0.57 8.36
C ALA A 28 -10.60 -0.82 8.77
N LEU A 29 -11.51 -1.70 9.19
CA LEU A 29 -11.19 -3.06 9.63
C LEU A 29 -10.64 -3.93 8.50
N LEU A 30 -11.29 -3.90 7.33
CA LEU A 30 -10.85 -4.64 6.15
C LEU A 30 -9.55 -4.06 5.60
N GLY A 31 -9.36 -2.74 5.64
CA GLY A 31 -8.11 -2.09 5.26
C GLY A 31 -6.93 -2.56 6.11
N GLN A 32 -7.11 -2.70 7.44
CA GLN A 32 -6.08 -3.29 8.31
C GLN A 32 -5.77 -4.75 7.96
N GLN A 33 -6.80 -5.54 7.65
CA GLN A 33 -6.62 -6.94 7.22
C GLN A 33 -5.87 -7.01 5.89
N ALA A 34 -6.28 -6.21 4.91
CA ALA A 34 -5.63 -6.12 3.60
C ALA A 34 -4.16 -5.75 3.74
N MET A 35 -3.85 -4.71 4.53
CA MET A 35 -2.48 -4.28 4.79
C MET A 35 -1.62 -5.37 5.44
N ARG A 36 -2.17 -6.17 6.36
CA ARG A 36 -1.43 -7.30 6.96
C ARG A 36 -1.08 -8.36 5.92
N ARG A 37 -2.03 -8.74 5.05
CA ARG A 37 -1.81 -9.74 4.00
C ARG A 37 -0.81 -9.28 2.94
N LEU A 38 -0.95 -8.05 2.46
CA LEU A 38 -0.02 -7.47 1.49
C LEU A 38 1.40 -7.34 2.06
N ARG A 39 1.55 -6.95 3.33
CA ARG A 39 2.87 -6.94 3.99
C ARG A 39 3.46 -8.34 4.05
N ALA A 40 2.71 -9.34 4.46
CA ALA A 40 3.19 -10.72 4.51
C ALA A 40 3.63 -11.24 3.12
N ALA A 41 2.93 -10.86 2.05
CA ALA A 41 3.31 -11.20 0.68
C ALA A 41 4.64 -10.52 0.26
N HIS A 42 4.87 -9.27 0.68
CA HIS A 42 6.13 -8.56 0.43
C HIS A 42 7.28 -9.10 1.31
N ASP A 43 7.02 -9.37 2.60
CA ASP A 43 8.02 -9.90 3.53
C ASP A 43 8.52 -11.28 3.07
N ALA A 44 7.65 -12.11 2.49
CA ALA A 44 8.02 -13.39 1.89
C ALA A 44 8.96 -13.23 0.66
N GLN A 45 9.09 -12.03 0.13
CA GLN A 45 9.98 -11.67 -0.97
C GLN A 45 11.16 -10.79 -0.53
N ASP A 46 11.42 -10.64 0.76
CA ASP A 46 12.46 -9.75 1.32
C ASP A 46 12.37 -8.32 0.76
N LEU A 47 11.15 -7.81 0.62
CA LEU A 47 10.86 -6.44 0.19
C LEU A 47 9.91 -5.76 1.16
N SER A 48 10.28 -4.56 1.60
CA SER A 48 9.29 -3.68 2.23
C SER A 48 8.35 -3.07 1.18
N PRO A 49 7.12 -2.67 1.54
CA PRO A 49 6.21 -1.98 0.61
C PRO A 49 6.83 -0.73 -0.05
N ARG A 50 7.70 -0.01 0.68
CA ARG A 50 8.43 1.15 0.15
C ARG A 50 9.49 0.76 -0.88
N GLN A 51 10.20 -0.34 -0.67
CA GLN A 51 11.16 -0.87 -1.64
C GLN A 51 10.47 -1.40 -2.88
N PHE A 52 9.33 -2.09 -2.71
CA PHE A 52 8.50 -2.54 -3.83
C PHE A 52 8.05 -1.35 -4.70
N HIS A 53 7.54 -0.27 -4.07
CA HIS A 53 7.17 0.96 -4.78
C HIS A 53 8.37 1.60 -5.50
N LEU A 54 9.53 1.66 -4.84
CA LEU A 54 10.78 2.18 -5.41
C LEU A 54 11.18 1.41 -6.67
N LEU A 55 11.22 0.07 -6.60
CA LEU A 55 11.55 -0.77 -7.75
C LEU A 55 10.52 -0.61 -8.88
N GLY A 56 9.23 -0.44 -8.56
CA GLY A 56 8.17 -0.14 -9.53
C GLY A 56 8.42 1.18 -10.25
N LEU A 57 8.75 2.25 -9.54
CA LEU A 57 9.10 3.54 -10.14
C LEU A 57 10.30 3.43 -11.09
N LEU A 58 11.34 2.70 -10.70
CA LEU A 58 12.52 2.45 -11.56
C LEU A 58 12.17 1.60 -12.77
N HIS A 59 11.24 0.65 -12.63
CA HIS A 59 10.76 -0.16 -13.76
C HIS A 59 10.04 0.69 -14.80
N ASP A 60 9.15 1.58 -14.35
CA ASP A 60 8.29 2.36 -15.22
C ASP A 60 9.03 3.54 -15.88
N ARG A 61 9.97 4.14 -15.17
CA ARG A 61 10.67 5.36 -15.61
C ARG A 61 12.09 5.11 -16.15
N GLY A 62 12.66 3.93 -15.90
CA GLY A 62 14.05 3.63 -16.24
C GLY A 62 15.04 4.26 -15.26
N ALA A 63 16.15 4.75 -15.78
CA ALA A 63 17.18 5.40 -14.99
C ALA A 63 16.70 6.76 -14.45
N VAL A 64 16.77 6.97 -13.14
CA VAL A 64 16.28 8.17 -12.44
C VAL A 64 17.35 8.69 -11.49
N THR A 65 17.52 10.00 -11.40
CA THR A 65 18.44 10.55 -10.39
C THR A 65 17.94 10.29 -8.98
N GLN A 66 18.85 10.06 -8.03
CA GLN A 66 18.49 9.84 -6.62
C GLN A 66 17.63 10.97 -6.05
N GLY A 67 17.91 12.23 -6.41
CA GLY A 67 17.11 13.38 -5.98
C GLY A 67 15.69 13.35 -6.53
N GLU A 68 15.53 13.03 -7.81
CA GLU A 68 14.22 12.89 -8.45
C GLU A 68 13.41 11.72 -7.85
N LEU A 69 14.07 10.58 -7.59
CA LEU A 69 13.45 9.43 -6.95
C LEU A 69 12.93 9.78 -5.55
N GLY A 70 13.70 10.55 -4.75
CA GLY A 70 13.26 11.04 -3.45
C GLY A 70 12.02 11.94 -3.55
N ASN A 71 11.99 12.84 -4.53
CA ASN A 71 10.84 13.72 -4.79
C ASN A 71 9.61 12.92 -5.21
N LEU A 72 9.76 11.94 -6.12
CA LEU A 72 8.66 11.07 -6.56
C LEU A 72 8.05 10.25 -5.42
N MET A 73 8.87 9.84 -4.46
CA MET A 73 8.44 9.08 -3.30
C MET A 73 7.97 9.96 -2.13
N GLY A 74 8.17 11.27 -2.20
CA GLY A 74 7.84 12.21 -1.11
C GLY A 74 8.62 11.93 0.19
N ILE A 75 9.88 11.47 0.11
CA ILE A 75 10.69 11.09 1.27
C ILE A 75 12.00 11.87 1.35
N ALA A 76 12.48 12.06 2.59
CA ALA A 76 13.76 12.72 2.82
C ALA A 76 14.95 11.93 2.23
N PRO A 77 16.02 12.60 1.78
CA PRO A 77 17.19 11.95 1.19
C PRO A 77 17.83 10.86 2.06
N SER A 78 17.86 11.06 3.39
CA SER A 78 18.40 10.07 4.34
C SER A 78 17.56 8.79 4.38
N VAL A 79 16.24 8.91 4.30
CA VAL A 79 15.32 7.76 4.24
C VAL A 79 15.47 7.01 2.92
N LEU A 80 15.62 7.75 1.81
CA LEU A 80 15.87 7.14 0.51
C LEU A 80 17.16 6.33 0.50
N VAL A 81 18.26 6.85 1.05
CA VAL A 81 19.54 6.13 1.14
C VAL A 81 19.37 4.82 1.92
N GLN A 82 18.64 4.83 3.03
CA GLN A 82 18.35 3.61 3.82
C GLN A 82 17.56 2.56 3.02
N LEU A 83 16.71 2.98 2.09
CA LEU A 83 15.98 2.07 1.20
C LEU A 83 16.84 1.53 0.07
N LEU A 84 17.74 2.36 -0.48
CA LEU A 84 18.58 2.01 -1.61
C LEU A 84 19.71 1.06 -1.22
N ASN A 85 20.35 1.26 -0.05
CA ASN A 85 21.52 0.48 0.34
C ASN A 85 21.27 -1.04 0.31
N PRO A 86 20.25 -1.60 0.96
CA PRO A 86 19.98 -3.04 0.90
C PRO A 86 19.71 -3.54 -0.53
N LEU A 87 19.03 -2.74 -1.34
CA LEU A 87 18.71 -3.11 -2.72
C LEU A 87 19.94 -3.14 -3.62
N GLU A 88 20.89 -2.24 -3.37
CA GLU A 88 22.18 -2.22 -4.07
C GLU A 88 23.08 -3.37 -3.60
N ASP A 89 23.17 -3.61 -2.28
CA ASP A 89 23.95 -4.72 -1.70
C ASP A 89 23.47 -6.08 -2.23
N ASP A 90 22.15 -6.22 -2.45
CA ASP A 90 21.53 -7.41 -3.07
C ASP A 90 21.65 -7.43 -4.61
N GLY A 91 22.23 -6.40 -5.22
CA GLY A 91 22.37 -6.30 -6.67
C GLY A 91 21.05 -6.09 -7.41
N ARG A 92 19.99 -5.64 -6.72
CA ARG A 92 18.67 -5.37 -7.32
C ARG A 92 18.62 -4.05 -8.06
N ILE A 93 19.46 -3.09 -7.67
CA ILE A 93 19.67 -1.81 -8.34
C ILE A 93 21.15 -1.55 -8.51
N SER A 94 21.53 -0.63 -9.41
CA SER A 94 22.85 0.00 -9.47
C SER A 94 22.74 1.49 -9.18
N ARG A 95 23.79 2.06 -8.59
CA ARG A 95 23.96 3.50 -8.39
C ARG A 95 25.24 3.95 -9.04
N ASP A 96 25.13 4.63 -10.16
CA ASP A 96 26.24 5.16 -10.94
C ASP A 96 26.30 6.67 -10.82
N ARG A 97 27.50 7.24 -10.96
CA ARG A 97 27.63 8.70 -11.04
C ARG A 97 27.10 9.20 -12.38
N ASP A 98 26.31 10.27 -12.34
CA ASP A 98 25.81 10.92 -13.55
C ASP A 98 27.01 11.43 -14.39
N PRO A 99 27.13 11.01 -15.65
CA PRO A 99 28.19 11.51 -16.53
C PRO A 99 28.15 13.03 -16.74
N ALA A 100 26.96 13.62 -16.67
CA ALA A 100 26.74 15.07 -16.87
C ALA A 100 27.01 15.88 -15.57
N ASP A 101 26.78 15.27 -14.39
CA ASP A 101 27.04 15.90 -13.10
C ASP A 101 27.49 14.85 -12.08
N ARG A 102 28.79 14.72 -11.88
CA ARG A 102 29.39 13.75 -10.95
C ARG A 102 28.96 13.89 -9.48
N ARG A 103 28.26 14.96 -9.12
CA ARG A 103 27.67 15.14 -7.78
C ARG A 103 26.34 14.39 -7.62
N ARG A 104 25.74 13.97 -8.72
CA ARG A 104 24.50 13.22 -8.76
C ARG A 104 24.76 11.74 -8.94
N HIS A 105 23.86 10.94 -8.38
CA HIS A 105 23.80 9.50 -8.63
C HIS A 105 22.54 9.18 -9.41
N ILE A 106 22.70 8.34 -10.42
CA ILE A 106 21.61 7.75 -11.20
C ILE A 106 21.37 6.36 -10.62
N VAL A 107 20.12 6.06 -10.34
CA VAL A 107 19.65 4.76 -9.85
C VAL A 107 18.99 4.03 -11.00
N THR A 108 19.37 2.78 -11.20
CA THR A 108 18.87 1.94 -12.30
C THR A 108 18.46 0.57 -11.76
N LEU A 109 17.33 0.06 -12.24
CA LEU A 109 16.88 -1.29 -11.94
C LEU A 109 17.72 -2.30 -12.72
N THR A 110 18.34 -3.25 -12.03
CA THR A 110 19.08 -4.33 -12.68
C THR A 110 18.16 -5.42 -13.23
N PRO A 111 18.64 -6.31 -14.11
CA PRO A 111 17.86 -7.50 -14.52
C PRO A 111 17.45 -8.39 -13.35
N ALA A 112 18.31 -8.51 -12.31
CA ALA A 112 17.99 -9.23 -11.08
C ALA A 112 16.87 -8.52 -10.29
N GLY A 113 16.94 -7.19 -10.17
CA GLY A 113 15.90 -6.38 -9.53
C GLY A 113 14.57 -6.47 -10.27
N LYS A 114 14.58 -6.44 -11.61
CA LYS A 114 13.37 -6.64 -12.42
C LYS A 114 12.72 -7.99 -12.15
N LYS A 115 13.51 -9.08 -12.19
CA LYS A 115 13.01 -10.42 -11.89
C LYS A 115 12.42 -10.49 -10.49
N HIS A 116 13.05 -9.85 -9.52
CA HIS A 116 12.59 -9.80 -8.14
C HIS A 116 11.27 -9.02 -8.00
N LEU A 117 11.17 -7.85 -8.65
CA LEU A 117 9.94 -7.06 -8.71
C LEU A 117 8.78 -7.86 -9.33
N ASP A 118 9.03 -8.60 -10.43
CA ASP A 118 8.04 -9.43 -11.09
C ASP A 118 7.50 -10.54 -10.17
N HIS A 119 8.38 -11.14 -9.35
CA HIS A 119 8.00 -12.15 -8.35
C HIS A 119 7.14 -11.53 -7.24
N ALA A 120 7.58 -10.38 -6.69
CA ALA A 120 6.84 -9.68 -5.65
C ALA A 120 5.47 -9.18 -6.14
N ALA A 121 5.40 -8.68 -7.38
CA ALA A 121 4.14 -8.26 -7.99
C ALA A 121 3.17 -9.44 -8.21
N ARG A 122 3.69 -10.64 -8.46
CA ARG A 122 2.87 -11.85 -8.56
C ARG A 122 2.33 -12.26 -7.20
N ALA A 123 3.19 -12.33 -6.19
CA ALA A 123 2.78 -12.64 -4.82
C ALA A 123 1.74 -11.65 -4.28
N GLN A 124 1.89 -10.36 -4.61
CA GLN A 124 0.90 -9.35 -4.26
C GLN A 124 -0.45 -9.61 -4.94
N ARG A 125 -0.47 -9.93 -6.24
CA ARG A 125 -1.72 -10.26 -6.96
C ARG A 125 -2.40 -11.50 -6.38
N GLU A 126 -1.64 -12.54 -6.05
CA GLU A 126 -2.16 -13.76 -5.42
C GLU A 126 -2.81 -13.43 -4.06
N ALA A 127 -2.15 -12.62 -3.22
CA ALA A 127 -2.70 -12.17 -1.94
C ALA A 127 -3.95 -11.29 -2.10
N GLU A 128 -4.02 -10.46 -3.14
CA GLU A 128 -5.20 -9.66 -3.49
C GLU A 128 -6.34 -10.55 -3.98
N ASP A 129 -6.06 -11.53 -4.83
CA ASP A 129 -7.06 -12.49 -5.31
C ASP A 129 -7.67 -13.32 -4.17
N GLU A 130 -6.85 -13.76 -3.22
CA GLU A 130 -7.33 -14.43 -2.01
C GLU A 130 -8.20 -13.50 -1.14
N LEU A 131 -7.78 -12.24 -0.96
CA LEU A 131 -8.52 -11.25 -0.19
C LEU A 131 -9.91 -11.00 -0.76
N LEU A 132 -10.02 -10.97 -2.09
CA LEU A 132 -11.24 -10.66 -2.82
C LEU A 132 -11.93 -11.92 -3.37
N ALA A 133 -11.58 -13.13 -2.91
CA ALA A 133 -12.06 -14.40 -3.45
C ALA A 133 -13.60 -14.56 -3.39
N SER A 134 -14.25 -13.94 -2.41
CA SER A 134 -15.72 -13.95 -2.24
C SER A 134 -16.45 -13.05 -3.23
N LEU A 135 -15.74 -12.19 -3.98
CA LEU A 135 -16.33 -11.23 -4.91
C LEU A 135 -16.21 -11.73 -6.36
N THR A 136 -17.27 -11.55 -7.13
CA THR A 136 -17.25 -11.72 -8.58
C THR A 136 -16.41 -10.63 -9.24
N SER A 137 -15.98 -10.82 -10.50
CA SER A 137 -15.18 -9.84 -11.25
C SER A 137 -15.89 -8.48 -11.34
N ASN A 138 -17.20 -8.46 -11.54
CA ASN A 138 -17.98 -7.21 -11.58
C ASN A 138 -18.01 -6.49 -10.23
N GLN A 139 -18.15 -7.24 -9.12
CA GLN A 139 -18.12 -6.68 -7.77
C GLN A 139 -16.72 -6.15 -7.41
N ARG A 140 -15.65 -6.81 -7.84
CA ARG A 140 -14.28 -6.32 -7.66
C ARG A 140 -14.08 -4.99 -8.39
N GLU A 141 -14.56 -4.88 -9.63
CA GLU A 141 -14.46 -3.62 -10.38
C GLU A 141 -15.32 -2.50 -9.75
N GLN A 142 -16.52 -2.80 -9.29
CA GLN A 142 -17.35 -1.83 -8.55
C GLN A 142 -16.67 -1.35 -7.29
N LEU A 143 -16.10 -2.27 -6.50
CA LEU A 143 -15.32 -1.93 -5.30
C LEU A 143 -14.14 -1.03 -5.65
N ARG A 144 -13.39 -1.35 -6.70
CA ARG A 144 -12.25 -0.53 -7.16
C ARG A 144 -12.69 0.89 -7.50
N GLN A 145 -13.80 1.06 -8.21
CA GLN A 145 -14.33 2.39 -8.58
C GLN A 145 -14.74 3.20 -7.34
N LEU A 146 -15.43 2.56 -6.37
CA LEU A 146 -15.81 3.22 -5.13
C LEU A 146 -14.59 3.67 -4.31
N LEU A 147 -13.56 2.83 -4.22
CA LEU A 147 -12.32 3.16 -3.53
C LEU A 147 -11.56 4.30 -4.22
N LEU A 148 -11.53 4.35 -5.54
CA LEU A 148 -10.93 5.46 -6.29
C LEU A 148 -11.65 6.77 -6.02
N THR A 149 -12.99 6.77 -6.01
CA THR A 149 -13.80 7.96 -5.68
C THR A 149 -13.47 8.49 -4.27
N LEU A 150 -13.34 7.58 -3.29
CA LEU A 150 -12.95 7.95 -1.93
C LEU A 150 -11.53 8.51 -1.86
N ARG A 151 -10.58 7.90 -2.56
CA ARG A 151 -9.18 8.38 -2.63
C ARG A 151 -9.11 9.82 -3.14
N ASP A 152 -9.77 10.10 -4.26
CA ASP A 152 -9.75 11.41 -4.88
C ASP A 152 -10.32 12.50 -3.94
N GLN A 153 -11.31 12.14 -3.09
CA GLN A 153 -11.84 13.01 -2.05
C GLN A 153 -10.80 13.31 -0.96
N PHE A 154 -10.02 12.33 -0.50
CA PHE A 154 -8.98 12.52 0.51
C PHE A 154 -7.83 13.40 -0.03
N GLU A 155 -7.38 13.19 -1.27
CA GLU A 155 -6.35 14.01 -1.91
C GLU A 155 -6.78 15.50 -2.02
N CYS A 156 -8.06 15.78 -2.30
CA CYS A 156 -8.61 17.13 -2.30
C CYS A 156 -8.58 17.78 -0.91
N LEU A 157 -8.83 17.03 0.15
CA LEU A 157 -8.85 17.56 1.53
C LEU A 157 -7.45 17.92 2.04
N ASP A 158 -6.45 17.12 1.72
CA ASP A 158 -5.05 17.35 2.13
C ASP A 158 -4.45 18.61 1.47
N HIS A 159 -4.92 19.00 0.28
CA HIS A 159 -4.50 20.22 -0.41
C HIS A 159 -5.23 21.49 0.04
N THR A 160 -6.26 21.36 0.90
CA THR A 160 -7.12 22.49 1.31
C THR A 160 -6.81 23.00 2.73
N THR A 161 -5.82 22.45 3.43
CA THR A 161 -5.41 22.94 4.75
C THR A 161 -4.33 24.01 4.57
N PRO A 162 -4.66 25.33 4.64
CA PRO A 162 -3.66 26.38 4.69
C PRO A 162 -2.98 26.33 6.06
N GLY A 163 -1.64 26.23 6.06
CA GLY A 163 -0.78 26.39 7.25
C GLY A 163 -0.83 27.79 7.85
#